data_49a7af3e23f95dba65d00b9466cd2e51
#
_entry.id   49a7af3e23f95dba65d00b9466cd2e51
#
_cell.length_a   1.000
_cell.length_b   1.000
_cell.length_c   1.000
_cell.angle_alpha   90.00
_cell.angle_beta   90.00
_cell.angle_gamma   90.00
#
_symmetry.space_group_name_H-M   'P 1'
#
loop_
_entity.id
_entity.type
_entity.pdbx_description
1 polymer ?
#
loop_
_entity_poly.entity_id
_entity_poly.type
_entity_poly.pdbx_seq_one_letter_code
_entity_poly.pdbx_strand_id
1 'polypeptide(L)'
;MEMGFRWDFAYEILPQMLWATLNTIIAAGVGYAIALVVGLFFLLGQRTPSKIINVINREIVEFIRSTPLLIQLFFVYFVLPQFGIKLSAWLCGMITIGLHFGTYLSEVYRGALEGVPKTQWEACRALNFSTVYTYRRIVLPQAFPIAIPGMGNYLVGIFKDTPLLSTIGVAELFHAATAVGGYNYRYLEPYTMVGIIFLTLSIPAAMWVRNLEKRVNVAQGKVKQ
;
A
#
# COMPACT_ATOMS: atom_id res chain seq x y z
N MET A 1 26.34 12.20 31.08
CA MET A 1 25.56 11.27 30.24
C MET A 1 26.43 10.83 29.09
N GLU A 2 26.79 9.55 29.01
CA GLU A 2 27.48 9.03 27.81
C GLU A 2 26.52 9.12 26.62
N MET A 3 26.78 10.03 25.71
CA MET A 3 25.99 10.22 24.47
C MET A 3 26.33 9.19 23.37
N GLY A 4 27.07 8.12 23.72
CA GLY A 4 27.45 7.06 22.77
C GLY A 4 26.37 6.01 22.57
N PHE A 5 26.42 5.32 21.43
CA PHE A 5 25.60 4.16 21.12
C PHE A 5 26.00 2.98 22.01
N ARG A 6 25.05 2.41 22.72
CA ARG A 6 25.26 1.27 23.65
C ARG A 6 24.82 -0.03 22.97
N TRP A 7 25.81 -0.85 22.64
CA TRP A 7 25.57 -2.14 22.00
C TRP A 7 24.88 -3.14 22.90
N ASP A 8 25.22 -3.15 24.21
CA ASP A 8 24.58 -3.98 25.22
C ASP A 8 23.07 -3.73 25.27
N PHE A 9 22.66 -2.47 25.33
CA PHE A 9 21.26 -2.07 25.32
C PHE A 9 20.57 -2.42 23.99
N ALA A 10 21.24 -2.22 22.85
CA ALA A 10 20.70 -2.61 21.56
C ALA A 10 20.44 -4.13 21.48
N TYR A 11 21.34 -4.97 22.00
CA TYR A 11 21.12 -6.41 22.05
C TYR A 11 19.99 -6.80 23.01
N GLU A 12 19.84 -6.12 24.13
CA GLU A 12 18.76 -6.36 25.09
C GLU A 12 17.37 -6.13 24.47
N ILE A 13 17.20 -5.03 23.73
CA ILE A 13 15.92 -4.67 23.12
C ILE A 13 15.64 -5.38 21.77
N LEU A 14 16.65 -6.01 21.15
CA LEU A 14 16.53 -6.63 19.82
C LEU A 14 15.37 -7.63 19.72
N PRO A 15 15.11 -8.55 20.66
CA PRO A 15 13.97 -9.47 20.55
C PRO A 15 12.63 -8.75 20.49
N GLN A 16 12.46 -7.68 21.28
CA GLN A 16 11.23 -6.88 21.27
C GLN A 16 11.06 -6.15 19.93
N MET A 17 12.14 -5.60 19.36
CA MET A 17 12.11 -4.95 18.07
C MET A 17 11.75 -5.92 16.93
N LEU A 18 12.30 -7.15 16.96
CA LEU A 18 11.98 -8.18 15.97
C LEU A 18 10.52 -8.64 16.07
N TRP A 19 9.97 -8.80 17.28
CA TRP A 19 8.55 -9.09 17.48
C TRP A 19 7.66 -7.97 16.94
N ALA A 20 7.98 -6.72 17.22
CA ALA A 20 7.25 -5.57 16.71
C ALA A 20 7.33 -5.45 15.18
N THR A 21 8.46 -5.89 14.59
CA THR A 21 8.62 -5.97 13.12
C THR A 21 7.59 -6.91 12.48
N LEU A 22 7.26 -8.02 13.13
CA LEU A 22 6.21 -8.92 12.66
C LEU A 22 4.85 -8.21 12.57
N ASN A 23 4.50 -7.41 13.58
CA ASN A 23 3.27 -6.60 13.56
C ASN A 23 3.27 -5.58 12.41
N THR A 24 4.42 -4.96 12.12
CA THR A 24 4.60 -4.07 10.97
C THR A 24 4.32 -4.79 9.65
N ILE A 25 4.89 -5.99 9.48
CA ILE A 25 4.69 -6.82 8.28
C ILE A 25 3.22 -7.25 8.15
N ILE A 26 2.59 -7.68 9.24
CA ILE A 26 1.17 -8.05 9.26
C ILE A 26 0.30 -6.84 8.90
N ALA A 27 0.56 -5.66 9.49
CA ALA A 27 -0.17 -4.43 9.19
C ALA A 27 -0.05 -4.05 7.71
N ALA A 28 1.18 -4.08 7.16
CA ALA A 28 1.40 -3.82 5.75
C ALA A 28 0.67 -4.84 4.85
N GLY A 29 0.74 -6.13 5.18
CA GLY A 29 0.08 -7.19 4.41
C GLY A 29 -1.45 -7.08 4.42
N VAL A 30 -2.04 -6.87 5.59
CA VAL A 30 -3.51 -6.72 5.73
C VAL A 30 -3.98 -5.44 5.06
N GLY A 31 -3.31 -4.30 5.32
CA GLY A 31 -3.63 -3.02 4.67
C GLY A 31 -3.54 -3.12 3.15
N TYR A 32 -2.51 -3.79 2.62
CA TYR A 32 -2.36 -4.03 1.20
C TYR A 32 -3.46 -4.93 0.62
N ALA A 33 -3.84 -6.02 1.31
CA ALA A 33 -4.92 -6.89 0.86
C ALA A 33 -6.26 -6.12 0.76
N ILE A 34 -6.55 -5.26 1.73
CA ILE A 34 -7.72 -4.38 1.68
C ILE A 34 -7.60 -3.39 0.51
N ALA A 35 -6.41 -2.78 0.32
CA ALA A 35 -6.16 -1.83 -0.76
C ALA A 35 -6.35 -2.47 -2.16
N LEU A 36 -5.93 -3.73 -2.35
CA LEU A 36 -6.17 -4.47 -3.61
C LEU A 36 -7.66 -4.60 -3.92
N VAL A 37 -8.46 -4.96 -2.92
CA VAL A 37 -9.92 -5.13 -3.08
C VAL A 37 -10.60 -3.78 -3.29
N VAL A 38 -10.29 -2.79 -2.47
CA VAL A 38 -10.84 -1.42 -2.57
C VAL A 38 -10.48 -0.78 -3.92
N GLY A 39 -9.24 -0.99 -4.40
CA GLY A 39 -8.82 -0.52 -5.71
C GLY A 39 -9.64 -1.09 -6.86
N LEU A 40 -10.02 -2.37 -6.77
CA LEU A 40 -10.94 -2.98 -7.75
C LEU A 40 -12.34 -2.36 -7.70
N PHE A 41 -12.88 -2.08 -6.51
CA PHE A 41 -14.16 -1.40 -6.39
C PHE A 41 -14.13 -0.01 -7.03
N PHE A 42 -13.10 0.78 -6.79
CA PHE A 42 -12.95 2.10 -7.41
C PHE A 42 -12.76 1.99 -8.93
N LEU A 43 -11.98 1.04 -9.42
CA LEU A 43 -11.84 0.78 -10.86
C LEU A 43 -13.20 0.47 -11.50
N LEU A 44 -14.00 -0.41 -10.89
CA LEU A 44 -15.33 -0.76 -11.40
C LEU A 44 -16.27 0.44 -11.38
N GLY A 45 -16.20 1.28 -10.35
CA GLY A 45 -16.95 2.52 -10.27
C GLY A 45 -16.58 3.50 -11.41
N GLN A 46 -15.30 3.61 -11.76
CA GLN A 46 -14.82 4.44 -12.88
C GLN A 46 -15.29 3.91 -14.27
N ARG A 47 -15.61 2.62 -14.37
CA ARG A 47 -16.01 1.99 -15.63
C ARG A 47 -17.52 1.74 -15.75
N THR A 48 -18.29 2.18 -14.80
CA THR A 48 -19.75 2.07 -14.85
C THR A 48 -20.32 2.96 -15.98
N PRO A 49 -21.38 2.53 -16.69
CA PRO A 49 -22.04 3.36 -17.69
C PRO A 49 -22.81 4.55 -17.07
N SER A 50 -23.11 4.51 -15.77
CA SER A 50 -23.79 5.61 -15.07
C SER A 50 -22.83 6.78 -14.86
N LYS A 51 -23.10 7.92 -15.51
CA LYS A 51 -22.34 9.15 -15.36
C LYS A 51 -22.28 9.64 -13.91
N ILE A 52 -23.38 9.50 -13.17
CA ILE A 52 -23.49 9.94 -11.77
C ILE A 52 -22.52 9.13 -10.90
N ILE A 53 -22.58 7.79 -10.99
CA ILE A 53 -21.69 6.91 -10.21
C ILE A 53 -20.23 7.18 -10.58
N ASN A 54 -19.93 7.34 -11.85
CA ASN A 54 -18.57 7.61 -12.32
C ASN A 54 -18.03 8.93 -11.74
N VAL A 55 -18.82 10.02 -11.79
CA VAL A 55 -18.43 11.33 -11.22
C VAL A 55 -18.21 11.22 -9.72
N ILE A 56 -19.18 10.66 -8.98
CA ILE A 56 -19.06 10.51 -7.51
C ILE A 56 -17.81 9.69 -7.16
N ASN A 57 -17.60 8.58 -7.84
CA ASN A 57 -16.44 7.73 -7.61
C ASN A 57 -15.11 8.47 -7.85
N ARG A 58 -15.03 9.26 -8.93
CA ARG A 58 -13.85 10.07 -9.24
C ARG A 58 -13.58 11.12 -8.16
N GLU A 59 -14.62 11.85 -7.72
CA GLU A 59 -14.47 12.88 -6.69
C GLU A 59 -14.04 12.27 -5.34
N ILE A 60 -14.58 11.08 -4.97
CA ILE A 60 -14.13 10.35 -3.77
C ILE A 60 -12.65 9.94 -3.88
N VAL A 61 -12.25 9.37 -5.01
CA VAL A 61 -10.86 8.97 -5.25
C VAL A 61 -9.94 10.20 -5.17
N GLU A 62 -10.32 11.31 -5.81
CA GLU A 62 -9.55 12.56 -5.80
C GLU A 62 -9.45 13.14 -4.38
N PHE A 63 -10.55 13.19 -3.64
CA PHE A 63 -10.58 13.66 -2.25
C PHE A 63 -9.64 12.86 -1.35
N ILE A 64 -9.70 11.53 -1.42
CA ILE A 64 -8.83 10.65 -0.61
C ILE A 64 -7.36 10.86 -0.97
N ARG A 65 -7.02 10.96 -2.26
CA ARG A 65 -5.65 11.16 -2.73
C ARG A 65 -5.09 12.55 -2.42
N SER A 66 -5.96 13.55 -2.35
CA SER A 66 -5.59 14.94 -2.06
C SER A 66 -5.42 15.23 -0.58
N THR A 67 -5.79 14.28 0.29
CA THR A 67 -5.65 14.44 1.75
C THR A 67 -4.51 13.58 2.30
N PRO A 68 -3.69 14.08 3.25
CA PRO A 68 -2.62 13.29 3.85
C PRO A 68 -3.14 12.07 4.60
N LEU A 69 -2.48 10.91 4.42
CA LEU A 69 -2.83 9.66 5.09
C LEU A 69 -2.95 9.82 6.62
N LEU A 70 -2.04 10.57 7.24
CA LEU A 70 -2.06 10.83 8.68
C LEU A 70 -3.35 11.54 9.13
N ILE A 71 -3.84 12.51 8.34
CA ILE A 71 -5.07 13.23 8.65
C ILE A 71 -6.29 12.31 8.52
N GLN A 72 -6.32 11.45 7.50
CA GLN A 72 -7.36 10.44 7.33
C GLN A 72 -7.37 9.48 8.53
N LEU A 73 -6.18 9.05 8.98
CA LEU A 73 -6.01 8.16 10.13
C LEU A 73 -6.57 8.79 11.42
N PHE A 74 -6.25 10.06 11.66
CA PHE A 74 -6.77 10.80 12.81
C PHE A 74 -8.28 11.00 12.74
N PHE A 75 -8.81 11.27 11.55
CA PHE A 75 -10.25 11.39 11.35
C PHE A 75 -10.97 10.08 11.71
N VAL A 76 -10.49 8.95 11.18
CA VAL A 76 -11.10 7.64 11.44
C VAL A 76 -10.99 7.26 12.93
N TYR A 77 -9.88 7.56 13.58
CA TYR A 77 -9.65 7.13 14.96
C TYR A 77 -10.25 8.08 16.00
N PHE A 78 -10.17 9.40 15.82
CA PHE A 78 -10.60 10.37 16.82
C PHE A 78 -11.98 11.01 16.53
N VAL A 79 -12.36 11.15 15.25
CA VAL A 79 -13.57 11.84 14.85
C VAL A 79 -14.76 10.89 14.69
N LEU A 80 -14.59 9.73 14.03
CA LEU A 80 -15.71 8.78 13.85
C LEU A 80 -16.36 8.29 15.16
N PRO A 81 -15.63 8.12 16.27
CA PRO A 81 -16.26 7.76 17.56
C PRO A 81 -17.27 8.79 18.06
N GLN A 82 -17.16 10.07 17.69
CA GLN A 82 -18.13 11.11 18.03
C GLN A 82 -19.49 10.88 17.35
N PHE A 83 -19.50 10.15 16.22
CA PHE A 83 -20.70 9.74 15.49
C PHE A 83 -21.15 8.31 15.87
N GLY A 84 -20.62 7.76 16.99
CA GLY A 84 -20.98 6.43 17.49
C GLY A 84 -20.23 5.25 16.83
N ILE A 85 -19.35 5.50 15.88
CA ILE A 85 -18.57 4.46 15.19
C ILE A 85 -17.24 4.25 15.91
N LYS A 86 -17.21 3.31 16.86
CA LYS A 86 -16.03 2.99 17.66
C LYS A 86 -15.32 1.76 17.12
N LEU A 87 -14.11 1.95 16.59
CA LEU A 87 -13.28 0.89 16.05
C LEU A 87 -11.97 0.79 16.86
N SER A 88 -11.35 -0.39 16.89
CA SER A 88 -10.01 -0.53 17.48
C SER A 88 -8.97 0.22 16.66
N ALA A 89 -7.84 0.61 17.28
CA ALA A 89 -6.76 1.28 16.57
C ALA A 89 -6.26 0.47 15.36
N TRP A 90 -6.14 -0.85 15.50
CA TRP A 90 -5.80 -1.76 14.41
C TRP A 90 -6.77 -1.64 13.25
N LEU A 91 -8.06 -1.72 13.52
CA LEU A 91 -9.09 -1.68 12.48
C LEU A 91 -9.14 -0.32 11.79
N CYS A 92 -9.01 0.78 12.57
CA CYS A 92 -8.87 2.13 12.01
C CYS A 92 -7.68 2.23 11.06
N GLY A 93 -6.52 1.72 11.49
CA GLY A 93 -5.30 1.70 10.68
C GLY A 93 -5.46 0.93 9.38
N MET A 94 -5.99 -0.30 9.46
CA MET A 94 -6.15 -1.17 8.28
C MET A 94 -7.15 -0.61 7.28
N ILE A 95 -8.29 -0.09 7.75
CA ILE A 95 -9.29 0.53 6.88
C ILE A 95 -8.71 1.78 6.22
N THR A 96 -8.04 2.64 6.98
CA THR A 96 -7.50 3.90 6.44
C THR A 96 -6.41 3.64 5.41
N ILE A 97 -5.43 2.78 5.71
CA ILE A 97 -4.39 2.38 4.74
C ILE A 97 -5.04 1.73 3.52
N GLY A 98 -5.98 0.81 3.73
CA GLY A 98 -6.68 0.11 2.66
C GLY A 98 -7.45 1.04 1.73
N LEU A 99 -8.18 2.02 2.27
CA LEU A 99 -8.90 3.03 1.49
C LEU A 99 -7.94 3.96 0.75
N HIS A 100 -6.95 4.51 1.46
CA HIS A 100 -5.97 5.43 0.88
C HIS A 100 -5.24 4.79 -0.30
N PHE A 101 -4.56 3.69 -0.08
CA PHE A 101 -3.80 3.01 -1.13
C PHE A 101 -4.68 2.31 -2.17
N GLY A 102 -5.92 1.96 -1.82
CA GLY A 102 -6.90 1.44 -2.76
C GLY A 102 -7.22 2.44 -3.88
N THR A 103 -7.29 3.74 -3.56
CA THR A 103 -7.47 4.78 -4.59
C THR A 103 -6.30 4.84 -5.57
N TYR A 104 -5.07 4.71 -5.09
CA TYR A 104 -3.88 4.65 -5.96
C TYR A 104 -3.82 3.36 -6.79
N LEU A 105 -4.16 2.23 -6.19
CA LEU A 105 -4.22 0.96 -6.91
C LEU A 105 -5.30 0.94 -7.99
N SER A 106 -6.42 1.66 -7.80
CA SER A 106 -7.43 1.82 -8.86
C SER A 106 -6.85 2.46 -10.12
N GLU A 107 -5.96 3.45 -9.95
CA GLU A 107 -5.28 4.11 -11.05
C GLU A 107 -4.22 3.20 -11.72
N VAL A 108 -3.52 2.38 -10.92
CA VAL A 108 -2.63 1.34 -11.47
C VAL A 108 -3.40 0.36 -12.34
N TYR A 109 -4.54 -0.11 -11.86
CA TYR A 109 -5.38 -1.03 -12.62
C TYR A 109 -5.95 -0.36 -13.89
N ARG A 110 -6.40 0.89 -13.79
CA ARG A 110 -6.87 1.65 -14.94
C ARG A 110 -5.79 1.82 -15.99
N GLY A 111 -4.59 2.28 -15.57
CA GLY A 111 -3.45 2.44 -16.46
C GLY A 111 -2.99 1.13 -17.10
N ALA A 112 -3.05 0.01 -16.36
CA ALA A 112 -2.72 -1.31 -16.91
C ALA A 112 -3.72 -1.75 -18.00
N LEU A 113 -5.02 -1.52 -17.81
CA LEU A 113 -6.03 -1.82 -18.81
C LEU A 113 -5.89 -0.92 -20.07
N GLU A 114 -5.55 0.35 -19.88
CA GLU A 114 -5.28 1.30 -20.97
C GLU A 114 -3.96 0.99 -21.68
N GLY A 115 -3.03 0.33 -21.02
CA GLY A 115 -1.77 -0.16 -21.58
C GLY A 115 -1.93 -1.31 -22.58
N VAL A 116 -3.09 -1.97 -22.61
CA VAL A 116 -3.39 -3.00 -23.63
C VAL A 116 -3.66 -2.33 -24.97
N PRO A 117 -2.98 -2.71 -26.07
CA PRO A 117 -3.11 -2.09 -27.37
C PRO A 117 -4.58 -2.01 -27.85
N LYS A 118 -4.99 -0.86 -28.39
CA LYS A 118 -6.37 -0.65 -28.89
C LYS A 118 -6.76 -1.66 -29.96
N THR A 119 -5.80 -2.11 -30.77
CA THR A 119 -5.98 -3.14 -31.77
C THR A 119 -6.51 -4.46 -31.22
N GLN A 120 -6.13 -4.83 -29.97
CA GLN A 120 -6.67 -6.02 -29.30
C GLN A 120 -8.16 -5.88 -29.00
N TRP A 121 -8.59 -4.71 -28.56
CA TRP A 121 -9.99 -4.39 -28.32
C TRP A 121 -10.82 -4.35 -29.61
N GLU A 122 -10.24 -3.80 -30.68
CA GLU A 122 -10.87 -3.74 -32.01
C GLU A 122 -11.02 -5.12 -32.61
N ALA A 123 -9.99 -5.97 -32.54
CA ALA A 123 -10.05 -7.36 -33.00
C ALA A 123 -11.12 -8.15 -32.26
N CYS A 124 -11.23 -8.00 -30.93
CA CYS A 124 -12.28 -8.64 -30.13
C CYS A 124 -13.70 -8.24 -30.62
N ARG A 125 -13.89 -6.95 -30.95
CA ARG A 125 -15.16 -6.46 -31.49
C ARG A 125 -15.45 -6.99 -32.86
N ALA A 126 -14.46 -7.01 -33.77
CA ALA A 126 -14.60 -7.56 -35.11
C ALA A 126 -14.97 -9.06 -35.11
N LEU A 127 -14.46 -9.81 -34.12
CA LEU A 127 -14.77 -11.23 -33.94
C LEU A 127 -16.04 -11.48 -33.12
N ASN A 128 -16.81 -10.42 -32.79
CA ASN A 128 -18.02 -10.51 -31.95
C ASN A 128 -17.83 -11.24 -30.63
N PHE A 129 -16.65 -11.12 -29.99
CA PHE A 129 -16.42 -11.71 -28.67
C PHE A 129 -17.27 -10.98 -27.61
N SER A 130 -17.86 -11.77 -26.70
CA SER A 130 -18.57 -11.19 -25.57
C SER A 130 -17.61 -10.37 -24.69
N THR A 131 -18.14 -9.36 -23.99
CA THR A 131 -17.36 -8.53 -23.08
C THR A 131 -16.61 -9.36 -22.03
N VAL A 132 -17.28 -10.37 -21.45
CA VAL A 132 -16.67 -11.26 -20.43
C VAL A 132 -15.53 -12.07 -21.04
N TYR A 133 -15.70 -12.61 -22.25
CA TYR A 133 -14.63 -13.33 -22.94
C TYR A 133 -13.44 -12.42 -23.25
N THR A 134 -13.71 -11.22 -23.80
CA THR A 134 -12.69 -10.21 -24.10
C THR A 134 -11.85 -9.87 -22.87
N TYR A 135 -12.49 -9.53 -21.74
CA TYR A 135 -11.75 -9.23 -20.52
C TYR A 135 -10.98 -10.43 -20.01
N ARG A 136 -11.63 -11.58 -19.86
CA ARG A 136 -11.06 -12.73 -19.17
C ARG A 136 -9.96 -13.45 -19.95
N ARG A 137 -10.08 -13.50 -21.28
CA ARG A 137 -9.18 -14.27 -22.15
C ARG A 137 -8.15 -13.42 -22.91
N ILE A 138 -8.41 -12.15 -23.12
CA ILE A 138 -7.56 -11.31 -23.95
C ILE A 138 -6.94 -10.16 -23.14
N VAL A 139 -7.78 -9.35 -22.48
CA VAL A 139 -7.34 -8.10 -21.87
C VAL A 139 -6.66 -8.32 -20.53
N LEU A 140 -7.30 -9.03 -19.57
CA LEU A 140 -6.72 -9.22 -18.22
C LEU A 140 -5.37 -9.95 -18.23
N PRO A 141 -5.16 -11.02 -19.05
CA PRO A 141 -3.85 -11.65 -19.12
C PRO A 141 -2.74 -10.72 -19.62
N GLN A 142 -3.08 -9.72 -20.44
CA GLN A 142 -2.14 -8.71 -20.93
C GLN A 142 -1.99 -7.54 -19.94
N ALA A 143 -3.07 -7.09 -19.31
CA ALA A 143 -3.06 -5.99 -18.36
C ALA A 143 -2.39 -6.35 -17.02
N PHE A 144 -2.59 -7.58 -16.54
CA PHE A 144 -2.07 -8.00 -15.23
C PHE A 144 -0.55 -7.85 -15.10
N PRO A 145 0.28 -8.32 -16.05
CA PRO A 145 1.72 -8.08 -16.00
C PRO A 145 2.08 -6.59 -15.95
N ILE A 146 1.32 -5.73 -16.63
CA ILE A 146 1.54 -4.27 -16.63
C ILE A 146 1.27 -3.67 -15.25
N ALA A 147 0.29 -4.20 -14.52
CA ALA A 147 -0.08 -3.74 -13.18
C ALA A 147 0.94 -4.13 -12.10
N ILE A 148 1.60 -5.30 -12.23
CA ILE A 148 2.45 -5.89 -11.19
C ILE A 148 3.50 -4.93 -10.63
N PRO A 149 4.30 -4.19 -11.43
CA PRO A 149 5.29 -3.26 -10.90
C PRO A 149 4.66 -2.16 -10.04
N GLY A 150 3.57 -1.56 -10.52
CA GLY A 150 2.84 -0.54 -9.77
C GLY A 150 2.25 -1.07 -8.46
N MET A 151 1.65 -2.26 -8.49
CA MET A 151 1.15 -2.94 -7.30
C MET A 151 2.28 -3.21 -6.29
N GLY A 152 3.43 -3.68 -6.76
CA GLY A 152 4.59 -3.93 -5.91
C GLY A 152 5.15 -2.64 -5.28
N ASN A 153 5.20 -1.54 -6.03
CA ASN A 153 5.62 -0.25 -5.51
C ASN A 153 4.72 0.23 -4.36
N TYR A 154 3.39 0.04 -4.47
CA TYR A 154 2.48 0.42 -3.38
C TYR A 154 2.55 -0.53 -2.18
N LEU A 155 2.86 -1.81 -2.36
CA LEU A 155 3.16 -2.70 -1.23
C LEU A 155 4.35 -2.18 -0.41
N VAL A 156 5.44 -1.80 -1.09
CA VAL A 156 6.62 -1.22 -0.44
C VAL A 156 6.29 0.15 0.19
N GLY A 157 5.43 0.95 -0.45
CA GLY A 157 4.93 2.22 0.07
C GLY A 157 4.16 2.02 1.39
N ILE A 158 3.17 1.15 1.39
CA ILE A 158 2.38 0.79 2.59
C ILE A 158 3.29 0.37 3.73
N PHE A 159 4.26 -0.53 3.47
CA PHE A 159 5.21 -0.97 4.49
C PHE A 159 5.97 0.22 5.11
N LYS A 160 6.39 1.21 4.32
CA LYS A 160 7.10 2.40 4.79
C LYS A 160 6.21 3.38 5.54
N ASP A 161 4.89 3.34 5.32
CA ASP A 161 3.91 4.22 5.97
C ASP A 161 3.30 3.60 7.24
N THR A 162 3.61 2.33 7.54
CA THR A 162 3.15 1.69 8.80
C THR A 162 3.56 2.44 10.08
N PRO A 163 4.69 3.17 10.17
CA PRO A 163 5.02 3.97 11.35
C PRO A 163 3.96 5.01 11.71
N LEU A 164 3.16 5.48 10.74
CA LEU A 164 2.05 6.39 11.02
C LEU A 164 1.00 5.77 11.95
N LEU A 165 0.87 4.45 11.95
CA LEU A 165 -0.05 3.72 12.82
C LEU A 165 0.28 3.86 14.30
N SER A 166 1.56 4.12 14.64
CA SER A 166 2.01 4.36 16.02
C SER A 166 1.30 5.56 16.64
N THR A 167 0.93 6.55 15.83
CA THR A 167 0.28 7.80 16.29
C THR A 167 -1.13 7.58 16.86
N ILE A 168 -1.75 6.45 16.54
CA ILE A 168 -3.04 6.02 17.08
C ILE A 168 -2.91 4.81 18.03
N GLY A 169 -1.67 4.49 18.45
CA GLY A 169 -1.40 3.43 19.45
C GLY A 169 -1.36 2.00 18.90
N VAL A 170 -1.19 1.81 17.60
CA VAL A 170 -0.94 0.48 17.04
C VAL A 170 0.48 0.04 17.37
N ALA A 171 0.61 -1.11 18.06
CA ALA A 171 1.89 -1.66 18.53
C ALA A 171 2.68 -2.32 17.36
N GLU A 172 3.25 -1.49 16.49
CA GLU A 172 4.16 -1.87 15.41
C GLU A 172 5.62 -1.47 15.77
N LEU A 173 6.57 -1.65 14.87
CA LEU A 173 8.00 -1.47 15.13
C LEU A 173 8.36 -0.07 15.65
N PHE A 174 7.85 1.00 15.01
CA PHE A 174 8.16 2.37 15.44
C PHE A 174 7.51 2.70 16.79
N HIS A 175 6.30 2.20 17.06
CA HIS A 175 5.65 2.32 18.35
C HIS A 175 6.48 1.65 19.46
N ALA A 176 6.97 0.42 19.23
CA ALA A 176 7.81 -0.28 20.17
C ALA A 176 9.11 0.49 20.46
N ALA A 177 9.75 1.03 19.42
CA ALA A 177 10.96 1.85 19.57
C ALA A 177 10.71 3.12 20.39
N THR A 178 9.58 3.78 20.13
CA THR A 178 9.18 4.98 20.88
C THR A 178 8.92 4.67 22.35
N ALA A 179 8.23 3.56 22.63
CA ALA A 179 7.96 3.12 23.99
C ALA A 179 9.25 2.77 24.74
N VAL A 180 10.17 2.00 24.13
CA VAL A 180 11.48 1.67 24.71
C VAL A 180 12.30 2.93 24.95
N GLY A 181 12.34 3.84 23.97
CA GLY A 181 13.06 5.11 24.08
C GLY A 181 12.53 5.98 25.20
N GLY A 182 11.20 6.09 25.33
CA GLY A 182 10.54 6.86 26.39
C GLY A 182 10.77 6.28 27.79
N TYR A 183 10.67 4.95 27.93
CA TYR A 183 10.88 4.28 29.22
C TYR A 183 12.32 4.39 29.74
N ASN A 184 13.31 4.27 28.84
CA ASN A 184 14.73 4.28 29.19
C ASN A 184 15.39 5.65 29.02
N TYR A 185 14.66 6.68 28.57
CA TYR A 185 15.19 8.00 28.19
C TYR A 185 16.34 7.94 27.18
N ARG A 186 16.32 6.91 26.29
CA ARG A 186 17.33 6.64 25.26
C ARG A 186 16.66 6.32 23.94
N TYR A 187 16.79 7.22 22.97
CA TYR A 187 16.16 7.07 21.65
C TYR A 187 17.13 6.65 20.56
N LEU A 188 18.44 6.82 20.79
CA LEU A 188 19.45 6.60 19.76
C LEU A 188 19.45 5.15 19.25
N GLU A 189 19.50 4.18 20.15
CA GLU A 189 19.56 2.77 19.82
C GLU A 189 18.25 2.28 19.17
N PRO A 190 17.06 2.44 19.80
CA PRO A 190 15.83 1.92 19.20
C PRO A 190 15.53 2.57 17.86
N TYR A 191 15.73 3.87 17.66
CA TYR A 191 15.47 4.51 16.36
C TYR A 191 16.50 4.13 15.29
N THR A 192 17.75 3.92 15.64
CA THR A 192 18.77 3.39 14.73
C THR A 192 18.38 1.98 14.29
N MET A 193 17.92 1.12 15.21
CA MET A 193 17.45 -0.22 14.88
C MET A 193 16.23 -0.20 13.97
N VAL A 194 15.25 0.68 14.22
CA VAL A 194 14.12 0.89 13.32
C VAL A 194 14.61 1.20 11.91
N GLY A 195 15.52 2.17 11.78
CA GLY A 195 16.10 2.55 10.49
C GLY A 195 16.76 1.37 9.77
N ILE A 196 17.59 0.60 10.50
CA ILE A 196 18.27 -0.58 9.94
C ILE A 196 17.27 -1.66 9.52
N ILE A 197 16.26 -1.97 10.33
CA ILE A 197 15.25 -2.98 10.02
C ILE A 197 14.43 -2.55 8.81
N PHE A 198 13.96 -1.29 8.75
CA PHE A 198 13.23 -0.78 7.58
C PHE A 198 14.08 -0.82 6.31
N LEU A 199 15.35 -0.45 6.37
CA LEU A 199 16.26 -0.54 5.22
C LEU A 199 16.48 -1.98 4.77
N THR A 200 16.73 -2.89 5.72
CA THR A 200 16.98 -4.31 5.45
C THR A 200 15.78 -4.97 4.76
N LEU A 201 14.55 -4.58 5.10
CA LEU A 201 13.35 -5.13 4.49
C LEU A 201 12.94 -4.39 3.22
N SER A 202 13.02 -3.05 3.19
CA SER A 202 12.56 -2.24 2.06
C SER A 202 13.47 -2.33 0.85
N ILE A 203 14.80 -2.39 1.02
CA ILE A 203 15.75 -2.41 -0.11
C ILE A 203 15.58 -3.68 -0.96
N PRO A 204 15.60 -4.90 -0.40
CA PRO A 204 15.37 -6.11 -1.17
C PRO A 204 13.98 -6.13 -1.85
N ALA A 205 12.93 -5.68 -1.14
CA ALA A 205 11.59 -5.59 -1.69
C ALA A 205 11.54 -4.63 -2.89
N ALA A 206 12.13 -3.44 -2.78
CA ALA A 206 12.20 -2.47 -3.87
C ALA A 206 13.06 -2.98 -5.05
N MET A 207 14.14 -3.70 -4.77
CA MET A 207 14.96 -4.34 -5.82
C MET A 207 14.17 -5.41 -6.57
N TRP A 208 13.40 -6.22 -5.86
CA TRP A 208 12.54 -7.24 -6.47
C TRP A 208 11.48 -6.60 -7.37
N VAL A 209 10.80 -5.55 -6.91
CA VAL A 209 9.81 -4.80 -7.72
C VAL A 209 10.45 -4.22 -8.99
N ARG A 210 11.63 -3.61 -8.89
CA ARG A 210 12.38 -3.09 -10.07
C ARG A 210 12.74 -4.19 -11.06
N ASN A 211 13.07 -5.38 -10.58
CA ASN A 211 13.35 -6.52 -11.46
C ASN A 211 12.09 -7.01 -12.19
N LEU A 212 10.93 -7.00 -11.51
CA LEU A 212 9.64 -7.27 -12.15
C LEU A 212 9.32 -6.24 -13.23
N GLU A 213 9.53 -4.95 -12.95
CA GLU A 213 9.32 -3.87 -13.91
C GLU A 213 10.19 -4.05 -15.17
N LYS A 214 11.48 -4.35 -15.00
CA LYS A 214 12.36 -4.64 -16.14
C LYS A 214 11.84 -5.79 -17.00
N ARG A 215 11.42 -6.91 -16.38
CA ARG A 215 10.86 -8.06 -17.10
C ARG A 215 9.60 -7.70 -17.88
N VAL A 216 8.70 -6.92 -17.30
CA VAL A 216 7.49 -6.46 -17.98
C VAL A 216 7.81 -5.56 -19.16
N ASN A 217 8.73 -4.60 -18.98
CA ASN A 217 9.13 -3.67 -20.03
C ASN A 217 9.82 -4.39 -21.22
N VAL A 218 10.65 -5.40 -20.95
CA VAL A 218 11.25 -6.26 -22.01
C VAL A 218 10.17 -7.05 -22.74
N ALA A 219 9.23 -7.65 -22.02
CA ALA A 219 8.12 -8.41 -22.61
C ALA A 219 7.19 -7.55 -23.50
N GLN A 220 7.12 -6.23 -23.22
CA GLN A 220 6.36 -5.26 -24.04
C GLN A 220 7.17 -4.65 -25.20
N GLY A 221 8.43 -5.05 -25.38
CA GLY A 221 9.31 -4.51 -26.42
C GLY A 221 9.71 -3.05 -26.20
N LYS A 222 9.52 -2.49 -24.99
CA LYS A 222 9.87 -1.11 -24.64
C LYS A 222 11.36 -0.91 -24.34
N VAL A 223 12.06 -2.00 -24.01
CA VAL A 223 13.50 -2.01 -23.75
C VAL A 223 14.11 -3.19 -24.49
N LYS A 224 15.14 -2.95 -25.34
CA LYS A 224 15.98 -4.03 -25.89
C LYS A 224 16.80 -4.64 -24.74
N GLN A 225 16.99 -5.96 -24.79
CA GLN A 225 17.83 -6.68 -23.84
C GLN A 225 19.23 -6.12 -23.75
#